data_a860bf399f78acb2048f9e50d016d13e
#
_entry.id   a860bf399f78acb2048f9e50d016d13e
#
_cell.length_a   1.000
_cell.length_b   1.000
_cell.length_c   1.000
_cell.angle_alpha   90.00
_cell.angle_beta   90.00
_cell.angle_gamma   90.00
#
_symmetry.space_group_name_H-M   'P 1'
#
loop_
_entity.id
_entity.type
_entity.pdbx_description
1 polymer ?
#
loop_
_entity_poly.entity_id
_entity_poly.type
_entity_poly.pdbx_seq_one_letter_code
_entity_poly.pdbx_strand_id
1 'polypeptide(L)'
;MSQSAFFLECAFFIEILSRCCRKAVGKFSREGRQNMILCHKISELKEFVHQCKKEGKTIGLVTTMGALHEGHASLIKAAHAENDVTITTVFVNPTQFGPNEDYAKYPRTLPHDMKIAEAAGADLLFAPSPEEMYPHKDPTWVEVCGPITKVLCGRTRPIHFRGVATVCTKFFNLTECDRAYYGLKDAQQTQVLQRMVEDLFMNVTLRIMPIVREADGLAKSSRNVYLSPEEHKAALVLSRSLKHAREAFDKGERSKAKLIAQVTDEIKSEPMSDIDYVEMYGMPGLTELDDTLTGKALLAVAVKFGKTRLIDNVVLEA
;
A
#
# COMPACT_ATOMS: atom_id res chain seq x y z
N MET A 1 -5.79 -1.98 -53.27
CA MET A 1 -6.20 -0.98 -52.23
C MET A 1 -4.97 -0.24 -51.82
N SER A 2 -4.92 1.06 -52.03
CA SER A 2 -3.69 1.86 -51.89
C SER A 2 -3.36 2.18 -50.41
N GLN A 3 -2.10 2.25 -50.08
CA GLN A 3 -1.57 2.64 -48.76
C GLN A 3 -2.16 3.96 -48.20
N SER A 4 -2.69 4.82 -49.11
CA SER A 4 -3.34 6.08 -48.73
C SER A 4 -4.68 5.93 -47.99
N ALA A 5 -5.45 4.86 -48.27
CA ALA A 5 -6.76 4.61 -47.64
C ALA A 5 -6.57 4.14 -46.16
N PHE A 6 -5.53 3.36 -45.90
CA PHE A 6 -5.21 2.87 -44.56
C PHE A 6 -4.75 4.00 -43.62
N PHE A 7 -4.01 4.96 -44.14
CA PHE A 7 -3.57 6.15 -43.36
C PHE A 7 -4.74 7.10 -43.02
N LEU A 8 -5.73 7.22 -43.92
CA LEU A 8 -6.90 8.07 -43.66
C LEU A 8 -7.85 7.45 -42.62
N GLU A 9 -8.05 6.12 -42.62
CA GLU A 9 -8.85 5.45 -41.58
C GLU A 9 -8.17 5.49 -40.21
N CYS A 10 -6.86 5.29 -40.13
CA CYS A 10 -6.13 5.44 -38.88
C CYS A 10 -6.18 6.89 -38.34
N ALA A 11 -6.06 7.90 -39.18
CA ALA A 11 -6.18 9.30 -38.79
C ALA A 11 -7.60 9.64 -38.29
N PHE A 12 -8.65 9.11 -38.93
CA PHE A 12 -10.04 9.32 -38.52
C PHE A 12 -10.37 8.60 -37.21
N PHE A 13 -9.82 7.40 -36.97
CA PHE A 13 -9.95 6.67 -35.70
C PHE A 13 -9.22 7.38 -34.55
N ILE A 14 -8.03 7.91 -34.80
CA ILE A 14 -7.27 8.73 -33.85
C ILE A 14 -8.02 10.01 -33.50
N GLU A 15 -8.69 10.62 -34.48
CA GLU A 15 -9.45 11.87 -34.27
C GLU A 15 -10.76 11.64 -33.49
N ILE A 16 -11.44 10.50 -33.68
CA ILE A 16 -12.64 10.13 -32.91
C ILE A 16 -12.24 9.77 -31.46
N LEU A 17 -11.16 9.00 -31.23
CA LEU A 17 -10.64 8.71 -29.92
C LEU A 17 -10.17 10.01 -29.19
N SER A 18 -9.52 10.93 -29.91
CA SER A 18 -9.09 12.21 -29.35
C SER A 18 -10.25 13.15 -29.03
N ARG A 19 -11.40 13.03 -29.70
CA ARG A 19 -12.62 13.80 -29.38
C ARG A 19 -13.39 13.24 -28.18
N CYS A 20 -13.41 11.92 -27.96
CA CYS A 20 -13.97 11.32 -26.75
C CYS A 20 -13.10 11.65 -25.52
N CYS A 21 -11.76 11.53 -25.63
CA CYS A 21 -10.84 11.91 -24.54
C CYS A 21 -10.82 13.43 -24.29
N ARG A 22 -10.90 14.27 -25.33
CA ARG A 22 -10.94 15.74 -25.16
C ARG A 22 -12.20 16.26 -24.46
N LYS A 23 -13.30 15.50 -24.42
CA LYS A 23 -14.47 15.84 -23.59
C LYS A 23 -14.30 15.45 -22.11
N ALA A 24 -13.39 14.51 -21.79
CA ALA A 24 -13.09 14.10 -20.42
C ALA A 24 -11.96 14.94 -19.79
N VAL A 25 -11.08 15.55 -20.61
CA VAL A 25 -9.93 16.37 -20.13
C VAL A 25 -10.29 17.85 -20.31
N GLY A 26 -11.31 18.33 -19.60
CA GLY A 26 -11.53 19.78 -19.37
C GLY A 26 -10.40 20.36 -18.53
N LYS A 27 -10.07 21.65 -18.71
CA LYS A 27 -9.03 22.35 -17.94
C LYS A 27 -9.15 22.04 -16.44
N PHE A 28 -8.15 21.34 -15.90
CA PHE A 28 -8.03 21.06 -14.48
C PHE A 28 -7.71 22.38 -13.74
N SER A 29 -8.72 23.06 -13.21
CA SER A 29 -8.55 24.09 -12.19
C SER A 29 -9.19 23.56 -10.89
N ARG A 30 -8.49 23.67 -9.76
CA ARG A 30 -9.01 23.30 -8.44
C ARG A 30 -10.31 24.04 -8.04
N GLU A 31 -10.67 25.11 -8.75
CA GLU A 31 -11.86 25.95 -8.48
C GLU A 31 -13.15 25.42 -9.10
N GLY A 32 -13.09 24.46 -10.03
CA GLY A 32 -14.25 23.77 -10.57
C GLY A 32 -14.13 22.27 -10.33
N ARG A 33 -14.63 21.74 -9.19
CA ARG A 33 -14.63 20.30 -8.89
C ARG A 33 -15.27 19.53 -10.04
N GLN A 34 -14.45 18.97 -10.92
CA GLN A 34 -14.87 17.89 -11.79
C GLN A 34 -14.90 16.59 -10.95
N ASN A 35 -15.84 15.71 -11.23
CA ASN A 35 -15.92 14.38 -10.61
C ASN A 35 -14.61 13.62 -10.84
N MET A 36 -14.19 12.82 -9.87
CA MET A 36 -13.03 11.95 -9.99
C MET A 36 -13.11 11.09 -11.26
N ILE A 37 -12.01 10.97 -11.99
CA ILE A 37 -11.93 10.15 -13.21
C ILE A 37 -11.74 8.68 -12.81
N LEU A 38 -12.59 7.77 -13.31
CA LEU A 38 -12.36 6.34 -13.26
C LEU A 38 -11.68 5.88 -14.55
N CYS A 39 -10.55 5.19 -14.41
CA CYS A 39 -9.72 4.71 -15.51
C CYS A 39 -9.45 3.20 -15.35
N HIS A 40 -9.59 2.43 -16.42
CA HIS A 40 -9.33 0.99 -16.43
C HIS A 40 -8.17 0.59 -17.35
N LYS A 41 -7.79 1.46 -18.29
CA LYS A 41 -6.77 1.19 -19.29
C LYS A 41 -5.48 1.94 -19.03
N ILE A 42 -4.36 1.25 -19.23
CA ILE A 42 -3.02 1.87 -19.13
C ILE A 42 -2.88 3.03 -20.13
N SER A 43 -3.45 2.91 -21.31
CA SER A 43 -3.41 3.98 -22.31
C SER A 43 -4.08 5.28 -21.83
N GLU A 44 -5.24 5.17 -21.18
CA GLU A 44 -5.96 6.30 -20.59
C GLU A 44 -5.18 6.95 -19.44
N LEU A 45 -4.61 6.11 -18.55
CA LEU A 45 -3.78 6.58 -17.47
C LEU A 45 -2.55 7.35 -17.99
N LYS A 46 -1.85 6.80 -18.99
CA LYS A 46 -0.67 7.45 -19.58
C LYS A 46 -1.01 8.78 -20.25
N GLU A 47 -2.13 8.88 -20.93
CA GLU A 47 -2.59 10.14 -21.52
C GLU A 47 -2.84 11.20 -20.44
N PHE A 48 -3.54 10.82 -19.37
CA PHE A 48 -3.78 11.70 -18.21
C PHE A 48 -2.47 12.17 -17.56
N VAL A 49 -1.53 11.24 -17.28
CA VAL A 49 -0.23 11.54 -16.69
C VAL A 49 0.59 12.47 -17.60
N HIS A 50 0.64 12.16 -18.90
CA HIS A 50 1.34 13.00 -19.88
C HIS A 50 0.81 14.44 -19.87
N GLN A 51 -0.50 14.62 -19.83
CA GLN A 51 -1.10 15.97 -19.74
C GLN A 51 -0.72 16.68 -18.44
N CYS A 52 -0.75 15.99 -17.29
CA CYS A 52 -0.33 16.54 -16.00
C CYS A 52 1.15 16.98 -16.02
N LYS A 53 2.04 16.14 -16.55
CA LYS A 53 3.48 16.46 -16.65
C LYS A 53 3.73 17.62 -17.62
N LYS A 54 3.01 17.68 -18.74
CA LYS A 54 3.10 18.82 -19.68
C LYS A 54 2.68 20.15 -19.04
N GLU A 55 1.77 20.11 -18.07
CA GLU A 55 1.33 21.26 -17.29
C GLU A 55 2.24 21.56 -16.09
N GLY A 56 3.31 20.79 -15.90
CA GLY A 56 4.26 20.94 -14.78
C GLY A 56 3.69 20.56 -13.43
N LYS A 57 2.61 19.73 -13.38
CA LYS A 57 1.95 19.32 -12.15
C LYS A 57 2.71 18.20 -11.44
N THR A 58 2.74 18.28 -10.12
CA THR A 58 3.20 17.21 -9.24
C THR A 58 2.12 16.16 -9.05
N ILE A 59 2.51 14.88 -9.01
CA ILE A 59 1.61 13.74 -8.89
C ILE A 59 1.89 12.98 -7.59
N GLY A 60 0.88 12.87 -6.73
CA GLY A 60 0.86 12.00 -5.57
C GLY A 60 0.15 10.68 -5.90
N LEU A 61 0.76 9.56 -5.55
CA LEU A 61 0.23 8.22 -5.79
C LEU A 61 -0.12 7.50 -4.48
N VAL A 62 -1.31 6.92 -4.42
CA VAL A 62 -1.73 6.01 -3.34
C VAL A 62 -2.07 4.65 -3.94
N THR A 63 -1.21 3.64 -3.69
CA THR A 63 -1.46 2.29 -4.20
C THR A 63 -2.31 1.50 -3.21
N THR A 64 -3.42 0.92 -3.68
CA THR A 64 -4.29 0.09 -2.85
C THR A 64 -4.76 -1.17 -3.59
N MET A 65 -5.24 -2.14 -2.83
CA MET A 65 -5.91 -3.32 -3.39
C MET A 65 -7.44 -3.19 -3.42
N GLY A 66 -8.00 -2.01 -3.09
CA GLY A 66 -9.43 -1.83 -2.91
C GLY A 66 -9.89 -2.13 -1.47
N ALA A 67 -11.20 -2.26 -1.27
CA ALA A 67 -11.85 -2.30 0.04
C ALA A 67 -11.38 -1.12 0.91
N LEU A 68 -11.51 0.09 0.37
CA LEU A 68 -10.98 1.31 0.97
C LEU A 68 -11.66 1.57 2.33
N HIS A 69 -10.87 2.07 3.25
CA HIS A 69 -11.30 2.48 4.59
C HIS A 69 -10.58 3.77 5.01
N GLU A 70 -10.86 4.28 6.20
CA GLU A 70 -10.29 5.54 6.73
C GLU A 70 -8.75 5.58 6.67
N GLY A 71 -8.06 4.44 6.85
CA GLY A 71 -6.61 4.34 6.68
C GLY A 71 -6.17 4.70 5.25
N HIS A 72 -6.85 4.20 4.22
CA HIS A 72 -6.59 4.58 2.83
C HIS A 72 -6.98 6.04 2.56
N ALA A 73 -8.13 6.48 3.09
CA ALA A 73 -8.58 7.85 2.94
C ALA A 73 -7.56 8.86 3.54
N SER A 74 -6.88 8.51 4.65
CA SER A 74 -5.84 9.37 5.22
C SER A 74 -4.63 9.54 4.31
N LEU A 75 -4.23 8.46 3.60
CA LEU A 75 -3.16 8.52 2.59
C LEU A 75 -3.54 9.41 1.41
N ILE A 76 -4.77 9.25 0.90
CA ILE A 76 -5.29 10.05 -0.21
C ILE A 76 -5.36 11.53 0.17
N LYS A 77 -5.84 11.86 1.37
CA LYS A 77 -5.87 13.23 1.90
C LYS A 77 -4.46 13.84 2.00
N ALA A 78 -3.48 13.08 2.48
CA ALA A 78 -2.10 13.54 2.55
C ALA A 78 -1.52 13.77 1.14
N ALA A 79 -1.79 12.86 0.20
CA ALA A 79 -1.38 13.01 -1.20
C ALA A 79 -2.01 14.26 -1.83
N HIS A 80 -3.31 14.48 -1.60
CA HIS A 80 -4.03 15.65 -2.10
C HIS A 80 -3.51 16.97 -1.52
N ALA A 81 -3.08 16.97 -0.27
CA ALA A 81 -2.54 18.17 0.37
C ALA A 81 -1.13 18.54 -0.12
N GLU A 82 -0.34 17.57 -0.57
CA GLU A 82 1.07 17.75 -0.92
C GLU A 82 1.36 17.78 -2.43
N ASN A 83 0.36 17.51 -3.30
CA ASN A 83 0.55 17.43 -4.74
C ASN A 83 -0.59 18.13 -5.50
N ASP A 84 -0.33 18.49 -6.76
CA ASP A 84 -1.33 19.10 -7.64
C ASP A 84 -2.37 18.09 -8.13
N VAL A 85 -1.98 16.82 -8.26
CA VAL A 85 -2.82 15.71 -8.72
C VAL A 85 -2.63 14.51 -7.82
N THR A 86 -3.73 13.84 -7.48
CA THR A 86 -3.73 12.62 -6.67
C THR A 86 -4.30 11.46 -7.46
N ILE A 87 -3.48 10.45 -7.70
CA ILE A 87 -3.87 9.19 -8.35
C ILE A 87 -3.99 8.12 -7.28
N THR A 88 -5.14 7.43 -7.24
CA THR A 88 -5.33 6.28 -6.36
C THR A 88 -5.51 5.03 -7.23
N THR A 89 -4.88 3.91 -6.85
CA THR A 89 -5.12 2.64 -7.54
C THR A 89 -6.03 1.73 -6.73
N VAL A 90 -6.87 0.95 -7.42
CA VAL A 90 -7.63 -0.17 -6.85
C VAL A 90 -7.31 -1.40 -7.68
N PHE A 91 -6.37 -2.21 -7.20
CA PHE A 91 -5.91 -3.40 -7.92
C PHE A 91 -5.54 -4.53 -6.97
N VAL A 92 -6.35 -5.58 -6.94
CA VAL A 92 -6.04 -6.82 -6.21
C VAL A 92 -4.97 -7.57 -7.00
N ASN A 93 -3.71 -7.35 -6.63
CA ASN A 93 -2.56 -7.88 -7.36
C ASN A 93 -2.41 -9.41 -7.15
N PRO A 94 -2.63 -10.25 -8.16
CA PRO A 94 -2.57 -11.70 -8.00
C PRO A 94 -1.18 -12.20 -7.61
N THR A 95 -0.12 -11.50 -8.04
CA THR A 95 1.27 -11.98 -7.91
C THR A 95 1.85 -11.88 -6.50
N GLN A 96 1.18 -11.17 -5.59
CA GLN A 96 1.61 -11.05 -4.19
C GLN A 96 0.90 -12.00 -3.23
N PHE A 97 0.02 -12.87 -3.74
CA PHE A 97 -0.70 -13.88 -2.96
C PHE A 97 -0.13 -15.27 -3.22
N GLY A 98 0.11 -15.98 -2.12
CA GLY A 98 0.45 -17.40 -2.18
C GLY A 98 -0.77 -18.27 -2.51
N PRO A 99 -0.54 -19.56 -2.84
CA PRO A 99 -1.62 -20.49 -3.23
C PRO A 99 -2.72 -20.65 -2.17
N ASN A 100 -2.38 -20.49 -0.90
CA ASN A 100 -3.30 -20.69 0.24
C ASN A 100 -3.75 -19.37 0.87
N GLU A 101 -3.52 -18.22 0.20
CA GLU A 101 -3.93 -16.91 0.70
C GLU A 101 -5.31 -16.49 0.17
N ASP A 102 -5.81 -15.39 0.68
CA ASP A 102 -7.19 -14.91 0.52
C ASP A 102 -7.48 -14.19 -0.83
N TYR A 103 -6.67 -14.39 -1.88
CA TYR A 103 -6.85 -13.71 -3.18
C TYR A 103 -8.27 -13.79 -3.74
N ALA A 104 -8.85 -15.01 -3.76
CA ALA A 104 -10.19 -15.22 -4.32
C ALA A 104 -11.29 -14.57 -3.45
N LYS A 105 -11.06 -14.47 -2.14
CA LYS A 105 -12.00 -13.92 -1.16
C LYS A 105 -11.78 -12.43 -0.88
N TYR A 106 -10.66 -11.87 -1.37
CA TYR A 106 -10.33 -10.47 -1.09
C TYR A 106 -11.47 -9.55 -1.58
N PRO A 107 -11.95 -8.61 -0.75
CA PRO A 107 -13.13 -7.80 -1.07
C PRO A 107 -12.91 -6.95 -2.33
N ARG A 108 -13.88 -6.94 -3.22
CA ARG A 108 -13.90 -6.15 -4.46
C ARG A 108 -15.12 -5.23 -4.44
N THR A 109 -14.91 -4.00 -3.99
CA THR A 109 -15.97 -3.04 -3.65
C THR A 109 -15.81 -1.73 -4.43
N LEU A 110 -15.51 -1.80 -5.74
CA LEU A 110 -15.17 -0.63 -6.56
C LEU A 110 -16.15 0.56 -6.41
N PRO A 111 -17.49 0.37 -6.40
CA PRO A 111 -18.41 1.49 -6.21
C PRO A 111 -18.29 2.19 -4.84
N HIS A 112 -17.94 1.44 -3.80
CA HIS A 112 -17.67 1.98 -2.46
C HIS A 112 -16.30 2.67 -2.44
N ASP A 113 -15.29 2.05 -3.05
CA ASP A 113 -13.93 2.56 -3.13
C ASP A 113 -13.90 3.92 -3.85
N MET A 114 -14.65 4.05 -4.94
CA MET A 114 -14.81 5.32 -5.67
C MET A 114 -15.31 6.44 -4.76
N LYS A 115 -16.36 6.20 -3.96
CA LYS A 115 -16.91 7.21 -3.04
C LYS A 115 -15.89 7.67 -2.01
N ILE A 116 -15.14 6.72 -1.43
CA ILE A 116 -14.09 7.04 -0.44
C ILE A 116 -12.94 7.81 -1.09
N ALA A 117 -12.47 7.36 -2.25
CA ALA A 117 -11.35 8.01 -2.95
C ALA A 117 -11.72 9.44 -3.37
N GLU A 118 -12.89 9.65 -3.96
CA GLU A 118 -13.39 10.97 -4.35
C GLU A 118 -13.56 11.90 -3.15
N ALA A 119 -14.19 11.42 -2.08
CA ALA A 119 -14.38 12.20 -0.85
C ALA A 119 -13.05 12.54 -0.16
N ALA A 120 -12.01 11.73 -0.35
CA ALA A 120 -10.67 11.98 0.17
C ALA A 120 -9.81 12.89 -0.72
N GLY A 121 -10.26 13.23 -1.93
CA GLY A 121 -9.60 14.15 -2.85
C GLY A 121 -8.77 13.50 -3.94
N ALA A 122 -9.04 12.24 -4.31
CA ALA A 122 -8.45 11.63 -5.50
C ALA A 122 -8.99 12.32 -6.78
N ASP A 123 -8.10 12.63 -7.70
CA ASP A 123 -8.44 13.19 -9.02
C ASP A 123 -8.69 12.07 -10.04
N LEU A 124 -7.96 10.96 -9.90
CA LEU A 124 -8.11 9.77 -10.74
C LEU A 124 -8.04 8.50 -9.90
N LEU A 125 -8.97 7.57 -10.16
CA LEU A 125 -8.94 6.19 -9.67
C LEU A 125 -8.58 5.26 -10.82
N PHE A 126 -7.45 4.57 -10.72
CA PHE A 126 -7.02 3.55 -11.68
C PHE A 126 -7.36 2.16 -11.17
N ALA A 127 -8.28 1.48 -11.86
CA ALA A 127 -8.78 0.16 -11.52
C ALA A 127 -8.61 -0.83 -12.69
N PRO A 128 -7.36 -1.24 -13.00
CA PRO A 128 -7.07 -2.13 -14.12
C PRO A 128 -7.48 -3.58 -13.85
N SER A 129 -7.65 -4.37 -14.92
CA SER A 129 -7.76 -5.83 -14.79
C SER A 129 -6.38 -6.48 -14.62
N PRO A 130 -6.33 -7.75 -14.13
CA PRO A 130 -5.07 -8.50 -14.09
C PRO A 130 -4.40 -8.63 -15.47
N GLU A 131 -5.16 -8.82 -16.52
CA GLU A 131 -4.66 -8.96 -17.90
C GLU A 131 -4.07 -7.65 -18.42
N GLU A 132 -4.61 -6.51 -18.01
CA GLU A 132 -4.07 -5.18 -18.35
C GLU A 132 -2.69 -4.98 -17.68
N MET A 133 -2.56 -5.38 -16.39
CA MET A 133 -1.31 -5.24 -15.64
C MET A 133 -0.28 -6.33 -15.97
N TYR A 134 -0.71 -7.52 -16.36
CA TYR A 134 0.15 -8.67 -16.67
C TYR A 134 -0.28 -9.32 -17.98
N PRO A 135 0.00 -8.67 -19.15
CA PRO A 135 -0.44 -9.15 -20.47
C PRO A 135 0.29 -10.40 -20.95
N HIS A 136 1.43 -10.76 -20.33
CA HIS A 136 2.23 -11.90 -20.68
C HIS A 136 2.22 -12.97 -19.57
N LYS A 137 2.27 -14.26 -19.96
CA LYS A 137 2.32 -15.40 -19.02
C LYS A 137 3.60 -15.40 -18.18
N ASP A 138 4.71 -14.97 -18.80
CA ASP A 138 6.04 -14.90 -18.17
C ASP A 138 6.41 -13.42 -17.96
N PRO A 139 5.96 -12.80 -16.87
CA PRO A 139 6.19 -11.38 -16.62
C PRO A 139 7.63 -11.11 -16.18
N THR A 140 8.11 -9.89 -16.44
CA THR A 140 9.31 -9.37 -15.78
C THR A 140 9.04 -9.17 -14.29
N TRP A 141 10.00 -9.60 -13.46
CA TRP A 141 9.94 -9.43 -12.01
C TRP A 141 10.92 -8.39 -11.51
N VAL A 142 10.51 -7.66 -10.48
CA VAL A 142 11.40 -6.84 -9.64
C VAL A 142 11.42 -7.50 -8.27
N GLU A 143 12.61 -7.85 -7.80
CA GLU A 143 12.81 -8.55 -6.53
C GLU A 143 13.86 -7.84 -5.69
N VAL A 144 13.50 -7.50 -4.46
CA VAL A 144 14.44 -6.99 -3.46
C VAL A 144 15.00 -8.19 -2.71
N CYS A 145 16.30 -8.39 -2.81
CA CYS A 145 16.99 -9.52 -2.21
C CYS A 145 17.49 -9.19 -0.79
N GLY A 146 17.89 -10.25 -0.06
CA GLY A 146 18.52 -10.12 1.25
C GLY A 146 17.59 -10.34 2.45
N PRO A 147 18.07 -10.07 3.67
CA PRO A 147 17.34 -10.34 4.91
C PRO A 147 15.99 -9.62 5.00
N ILE A 148 15.91 -8.41 4.48
CA ILE A 148 14.72 -7.54 4.54
C ILE A 148 13.44 -8.20 4.01
N THR A 149 13.55 -9.14 3.06
CA THR A 149 12.42 -9.89 2.49
C THR A 149 12.29 -11.30 3.04
N LYS A 150 13.15 -11.71 4.00
CA LYS A 150 13.17 -13.08 4.56
C LYS A 150 12.75 -13.15 6.03
N VAL A 151 12.60 -12.00 6.70
CA VAL A 151 12.11 -11.89 8.08
C VAL A 151 10.63 -11.54 8.12
N LEU A 152 10.01 -11.56 9.28
CA LEU A 152 8.61 -11.14 9.49
C LEU A 152 7.64 -11.79 8.46
N CYS A 153 6.83 -10.96 7.77
CA CYS A 153 5.92 -11.42 6.72
C CYS A 153 6.64 -12.14 5.56
N GLY A 154 7.88 -11.76 5.24
CA GLY A 154 8.63 -12.39 4.15
C GLY A 154 8.99 -13.84 4.41
N ARG A 155 9.15 -14.24 5.69
CA ARG A 155 9.40 -15.64 6.08
C ARG A 155 8.19 -16.54 5.78
N THR A 156 6.99 -16.07 6.09
CA THR A 156 5.74 -16.84 5.93
C THR A 156 5.10 -16.66 4.56
N ARG A 157 5.50 -15.61 3.81
CA ARG A 157 4.97 -15.25 2.50
C ARG A 157 6.10 -15.03 1.49
N PRO A 158 6.83 -16.06 1.05
CA PRO A 158 8.10 -15.93 0.31
C PRO A 158 7.99 -15.21 -1.05
N ILE A 159 6.83 -15.23 -1.69
CA ILE A 159 6.61 -14.55 -3.00
C ILE A 159 6.02 -13.15 -2.86
N HIS A 160 5.57 -12.78 -1.65
CA HIS A 160 4.80 -11.57 -1.41
C HIS A 160 5.53 -10.30 -1.85
N PHE A 161 6.74 -10.09 -1.36
CA PHE A 161 7.48 -8.86 -1.62
C PHE A 161 7.97 -8.74 -3.05
N ARG A 162 8.24 -9.85 -3.76
CA ARG A 162 8.49 -9.83 -5.20
C ARG A 162 7.24 -9.31 -5.95
N GLY A 163 6.06 -9.82 -5.58
CA GLY A 163 4.79 -9.33 -6.15
C GLY A 163 4.55 -7.84 -5.87
N VAL A 164 4.79 -7.40 -4.63
CA VAL A 164 4.66 -5.99 -4.22
C VAL A 164 5.65 -5.10 -4.96
N ALA A 165 6.94 -5.44 -4.97
CA ALA A 165 7.98 -4.68 -5.65
C ALA A 165 7.67 -4.54 -7.15
N THR A 166 7.25 -5.63 -7.79
CA THR A 166 6.90 -5.63 -9.22
C THR A 166 5.71 -4.72 -9.53
N VAL A 167 4.62 -4.82 -8.77
CA VAL A 167 3.42 -4.01 -9.04
C VAL A 167 3.65 -2.53 -8.73
N CYS A 168 4.37 -2.22 -7.65
CA CYS A 168 4.71 -0.83 -7.31
C CYS A 168 5.64 -0.20 -8.34
N THR A 169 6.64 -0.94 -8.85
CA THR A 169 7.47 -0.47 -9.98
C THR A 169 6.64 -0.15 -11.21
N LYS A 170 5.67 -1.01 -11.56
CA LYS A 170 4.75 -0.72 -12.68
C LYS A 170 3.95 0.55 -12.43
N PHE A 171 3.39 0.73 -11.23
CA PHE A 171 2.63 1.93 -10.90
C PHE A 171 3.51 3.19 -10.91
N PHE A 172 4.73 3.15 -10.37
CA PHE A 172 5.64 4.29 -10.41
C PHE A 172 5.98 4.70 -11.85
N ASN A 173 6.26 3.72 -12.72
CA ASN A 173 6.54 3.98 -14.14
C ASN A 173 5.30 4.47 -14.91
N LEU A 174 4.10 3.99 -14.59
CA LEU A 174 2.86 4.38 -15.27
C LEU A 174 2.39 5.78 -14.87
N THR A 175 2.60 6.15 -13.60
CA THR A 175 2.10 7.42 -13.06
C THR A 175 3.15 8.53 -13.04
N GLU A 176 4.43 8.18 -13.20
CA GLU A 176 5.55 9.13 -13.08
C GLU A 176 5.39 10.01 -11.82
N CYS A 177 4.93 9.39 -10.70
CA CYS A 177 4.59 10.11 -9.49
C CYS A 177 5.83 10.72 -8.82
N ASP A 178 5.67 11.93 -8.29
CA ASP A 178 6.71 12.62 -7.52
C ASP A 178 6.76 12.09 -6.08
N ARG A 179 5.60 11.69 -5.54
CA ARG A 179 5.46 11.11 -4.19
C ARG A 179 4.51 9.91 -4.20
N ALA A 180 4.85 8.87 -3.45
CA ALA A 180 3.99 7.71 -3.22
C ALA A 180 3.75 7.52 -1.72
N TYR A 181 2.50 7.30 -1.32
CA TYR A 181 2.05 7.32 0.08
C TYR A 181 1.72 5.93 0.57
N TYR A 182 2.33 5.54 1.70
CA TYR A 182 2.16 4.23 2.32
C TYR A 182 1.91 4.35 3.82
N GLY A 183 1.11 3.44 4.38
CA GLY A 183 0.86 3.39 5.82
C GLY A 183 1.94 2.61 6.56
N LEU A 184 2.41 3.13 7.69
CA LEU A 184 3.38 2.46 8.57
C LEU A 184 2.85 1.12 9.13
N LYS A 185 1.54 0.86 9.04
CA LYS A 185 0.96 -0.44 9.41
C LYS A 185 1.66 -1.60 8.67
N ASP A 186 1.97 -1.43 7.41
CA ASP A 186 2.70 -2.40 6.58
C ASP A 186 4.21 -2.05 6.55
N ALA A 187 4.81 -1.89 7.75
CA ALA A 187 6.15 -1.37 7.94
C ALA A 187 7.22 -2.11 7.13
N GLN A 188 7.21 -3.44 7.09
CA GLN A 188 8.16 -4.19 6.26
C GLN A 188 8.02 -3.84 4.78
N GLN A 189 6.79 -3.69 4.27
CA GLN A 189 6.56 -3.26 2.89
C GLN A 189 7.19 -1.90 2.63
N THR A 190 7.06 -0.95 3.56
CA THR A 190 7.67 0.39 3.38
C THR A 190 9.19 0.32 3.29
N GLN A 191 9.83 -0.55 4.09
CA GLN A 191 11.28 -0.75 4.06
C GLN A 191 11.75 -1.43 2.76
N VAL A 192 11.00 -2.42 2.28
CA VAL A 192 11.28 -3.10 0.99
C VAL A 192 11.15 -2.12 -0.17
N LEU A 193 10.08 -1.31 -0.20
CA LEU A 193 9.88 -0.33 -1.24
C LEU A 193 10.92 0.80 -1.20
N GLN A 194 11.32 1.25 -0.01
CA GLN A 194 12.39 2.24 0.14
C GLN A 194 13.70 1.72 -0.46
N ARG A 195 14.10 0.48 -0.13
CA ARG A 195 15.26 -0.19 -0.70
C ARG A 195 15.16 -0.29 -2.24
N MET A 196 14.01 -0.67 -2.76
CA MET A 196 13.77 -0.76 -4.20
C MET A 196 13.94 0.59 -4.90
N VAL A 197 13.40 1.66 -4.31
CA VAL A 197 13.52 3.03 -4.85
C VAL A 197 14.97 3.47 -4.88
N GLU A 198 15.72 3.23 -3.80
CA GLU A 198 17.13 3.55 -3.68
C GLU A 198 17.99 2.77 -4.68
N ASP A 199 17.87 1.43 -4.69
CA ASP A 199 18.68 0.55 -5.52
C ASP A 199 18.43 0.75 -7.04
N LEU A 200 17.20 1.12 -7.42
CA LEU A 200 16.82 1.35 -8.83
C LEU A 200 16.85 2.84 -9.23
N PHE A 201 17.35 3.71 -8.35
CA PHE A 201 17.45 5.17 -8.60
C PHE A 201 16.14 5.79 -9.09
N MET A 202 15.00 5.35 -8.53
CA MET A 202 13.69 5.82 -8.95
C MET A 202 13.42 7.26 -8.48
N ASN A 203 12.93 8.11 -9.37
CA ASN A 203 12.57 9.50 -9.07
C ASN A 203 11.22 9.60 -8.36
N VAL A 204 11.07 8.92 -7.23
CA VAL A 204 9.87 8.97 -6.39
C VAL A 204 10.26 9.08 -4.92
N THR A 205 9.58 9.95 -4.18
CA THR A 205 9.75 10.07 -2.72
C THR A 205 8.66 9.27 -2.02
N LEU A 206 9.03 8.32 -1.17
CA LEU A 206 8.07 7.59 -0.36
C LEU A 206 7.68 8.41 0.88
N ARG A 207 6.39 8.61 1.08
CA ARG A 207 5.78 9.28 2.23
C ARG A 207 5.13 8.23 3.13
N ILE A 208 5.73 7.98 4.29
CA ILE A 208 5.24 6.97 5.24
C ILE A 208 4.37 7.65 6.28
N MET A 209 3.08 7.32 6.27
CA MET A 209 2.06 7.93 7.11
C MET A 209 1.79 7.09 8.36
N PRO A 210 1.41 7.70 9.48
CA PRO A 210 1.09 7.00 10.72
C PRO A 210 0.00 5.93 10.57
N ILE A 211 -0.01 4.96 11.49
CA ILE A 211 -1.06 3.94 11.56
C ILE A 211 -2.38 4.60 11.97
N VAL A 212 -3.42 4.44 11.15
CA VAL A 212 -4.79 4.81 11.51
C VAL A 212 -5.43 3.65 12.26
N ARG A 213 -6.08 3.95 13.38
CA ARG A 213 -6.71 2.96 14.26
C ARG A 213 -8.22 3.17 14.33
N GLU A 214 -8.96 2.14 14.67
CA GLU A 214 -10.36 2.22 15.06
C GLU A 214 -10.49 2.91 16.43
N ALA A 215 -11.71 3.31 16.79
CA ALA A 215 -11.96 4.02 18.05
C ALA A 215 -11.52 3.23 19.30
N ASP A 216 -11.51 1.90 19.21
CA ASP A 216 -11.08 0.97 20.26
C ASP A 216 -9.56 0.66 20.21
N GLY A 217 -8.83 1.18 19.22
CA GLY A 217 -7.40 1.06 19.09
C GLY A 217 -6.91 0.02 18.08
N LEU A 218 -7.79 -0.84 17.52
CA LEU A 218 -7.40 -1.81 16.50
C LEU A 218 -6.87 -1.11 15.25
N ALA A 219 -5.73 -1.56 14.69
CA ALA A 219 -5.20 -1.01 13.44
C ALA A 219 -6.20 -1.24 12.30
N LYS A 220 -6.54 -0.17 11.54
CA LYS A 220 -7.47 -0.27 10.40
C LYS A 220 -6.94 -1.22 9.35
N SER A 221 -7.76 -2.19 8.95
CA SER A 221 -7.45 -3.18 7.93
C SER A 221 -8.70 -3.62 7.19
N SER A 222 -8.59 -3.85 5.88
CA SER A 222 -9.67 -4.45 5.09
C SER A 222 -10.03 -5.86 5.56
N ARG A 223 -9.15 -6.51 6.33
CA ARG A 223 -9.39 -7.84 6.91
C ARG A 223 -10.18 -7.81 8.23
N ASN A 224 -10.36 -6.64 8.86
CA ASN A 224 -11.12 -6.55 10.10
C ASN A 224 -12.58 -7.00 9.93
N VAL A 225 -13.13 -6.88 8.72
CA VAL A 225 -14.50 -7.33 8.38
C VAL A 225 -14.70 -8.85 8.48
N TYR A 226 -13.62 -9.63 8.58
CA TYR A 226 -13.68 -11.08 8.71
C TYR A 226 -13.77 -11.55 10.18
N LEU A 227 -13.52 -10.65 11.14
CA LEU A 227 -13.53 -10.98 12.57
C LEU A 227 -14.96 -11.11 13.08
N SER A 228 -15.21 -12.13 13.90
CA SER A 228 -16.40 -12.12 14.75
C SER A 228 -16.28 -11.01 15.82
N PRO A 229 -17.37 -10.62 16.50
CA PRO A 229 -17.30 -9.67 17.59
C PRO A 229 -16.32 -10.09 18.71
N GLU A 230 -16.24 -11.39 19.01
CA GLU A 230 -15.31 -11.97 19.99
C GLU A 230 -13.87 -11.90 19.51
N GLU A 231 -13.61 -12.28 18.24
CA GLU A 231 -12.30 -12.18 17.61
C GLU A 231 -11.81 -10.73 17.52
N HIS A 232 -12.73 -9.79 17.21
CA HIS A 232 -12.41 -8.36 17.19
C HIS A 232 -11.97 -7.87 18.57
N LYS A 233 -12.70 -8.22 19.62
CA LYS A 233 -12.36 -7.87 21.01
C LYS A 233 -11.02 -8.48 21.43
N ALA A 234 -10.78 -9.73 21.08
CA ALA A 234 -9.51 -10.42 21.32
C ALA A 234 -8.34 -9.72 20.60
N ALA A 235 -8.53 -9.28 19.34
CA ALA A 235 -7.51 -8.63 18.54
C ALA A 235 -7.01 -7.28 19.11
N LEU A 236 -7.76 -6.66 20.03
CA LEU A 236 -7.32 -5.43 20.71
C LEU A 236 -6.04 -5.64 21.55
N VAL A 237 -5.71 -6.88 21.88
CA VAL A 237 -4.46 -7.21 22.56
C VAL A 237 -3.24 -6.75 21.79
N LEU A 238 -3.30 -6.70 20.45
CA LEU A 238 -2.17 -6.29 19.61
C LEU A 238 -1.77 -4.82 19.88
N SER A 239 -2.71 -3.91 19.75
CA SER A 239 -2.45 -2.49 19.98
C SER A 239 -2.12 -2.20 21.45
N ARG A 240 -2.77 -2.91 22.39
CA ARG A 240 -2.55 -2.77 23.83
C ARG A 240 -1.14 -3.21 24.22
N SER A 241 -0.70 -4.39 23.79
CA SER A 241 0.64 -4.90 24.11
C SER A 241 1.76 -4.04 23.53
N LEU A 242 1.60 -3.57 22.28
CA LEU A 242 2.56 -2.65 21.66
C LEU A 242 2.61 -1.28 22.35
N LYS A 243 1.46 -0.79 22.84
CA LYS A 243 1.40 0.43 23.66
C LYS A 243 2.17 0.26 24.97
N HIS A 244 1.98 -0.85 25.67
CA HIS A 244 2.69 -1.14 26.91
C HIS A 244 4.21 -1.28 26.68
N ALA A 245 4.64 -1.89 25.59
CA ALA A 245 6.05 -1.94 25.21
C ALA A 245 6.62 -0.54 24.94
N ARG A 246 5.86 0.33 24.26
CA ARG A 246 6.24 1.74 24.09
C ARG A 246 6.39 2.45 25.43
N GLU A 247 5.43 2.29 26.33
CA GLU A 247 5.48 2.90 27.67
C GLU A 247 6.66 2.39 28.50
N ALA A 248 7.02 1.10 28.41
CA ALA A 248 8.20 0.54 29.05
C ALA A 248 9.49 1.15 28.48
N PHE A 249 9.57 1.27 27.14
CA PHE A 249 10.69 1.90 26.47
C PHE A 249 10.84 3.38 26.88
N ASP A 250 9.76 4.13 26.93
CA ASP A 250 9.75 5.55 27.32
C ASP A 250 10.16 5.73 28.79
N LYS A 251 9.95 4.71 29.63
CA LYS A 251 10.42 4.64 31.04
C LYS A 251 11.88 4.15 31.17
N GLY A 252 12.57 3.89 30.07
CA GLY A 252 13.98 3.54 30.06
C GLY A 252 14.32 2.06 29.81
N GLU A 253 13.34 1.18 29.56
CA GLU A 253 13.68 -0.20 29.15
C GLU A 253 14.33 -0.17 27.75
N ARG A 254 15.48 -0.84 27.62
CA ARG A 254 16.25 -0.92 26.36
C ARG A 254 16.58 -2.34 25.96
N SER A 255 16.20 -3.35 26.75
CA SER A 255 16.43 -4.75 26.38
C SER A 255 15.42 -5.20 25.32
N LYS A 256 15.93 -5.56 24.15
CA LYS A 256 15.17 -6.19 23.05
C LYS A 256 14.42 -7.43 23.56
N ALA A 257 15.13 -8.30 24.31
CA ALA A 257 14.56 -9.53 24.81
C ALA A 257 13.39 -9.29 25.76
N LYS A 258 13.51 -8.31 26.69
CA LYS A 258 12.42 -7.99 27.63
C LYS A 258 11.20 -7.39 26.93
N LEU A 259 11.40 -6.47 25.98
CA LEU A 259 10.29 -5.85 25.24
C LEU A 259 9.54 -6.88 24.39
N ILE A 260 10.26 -7.80 23.73
CA ILE A 260 9.64 -8.91 22.97
C ILE A 260 8.90 -9.85 23.92
N ALA A 261 9.48 -10.23 25.06
CA ALA A 261 8.85 -11.11 26.04
C ALA A 261 7.56 -10.48 26.58
N GLN A 262 7.59 -9.21 26.98
CA GLN A 262 6.41 -8.48 27.49
C GLN A 262 5.25 -8.53 26.47
N VAL A 263 5.50 -8.21 25.21
CA VAL A 263 4.47 -8.24 24.16
C VAL A 263 3.98 -9.66 23.92
N THR A 264 4.89 -10.63 23.88
CA THR A 264 4.57 -12.03 23.66
C THR A 264 3.68 -12.60 24.76
N ASP A 265 4.01 -12.33 26.02
CA ASP A 265 3.26 -12.83 27.18
C ASP A 265 1.88 -12.21 27.25
N GLU A 266 1.78 -10.90 26.95
CA GLU A 266 0.48 -10.24 26.90
C GLU A 266 -0.40 -10.77 25.78
N ILE A 267 0.14 -11.00 24.56
CA ILE A 267 -0.62 -11.58 23.47
C ILE A 267 -1.05 -13.02 23.81
N LYS A 268 -0.16 -13.83 24.40
CA LYS A 268 -0.48 -15.22 24.84
C LYS A 268 -1.54 -15.29 25.93
N SER A 269 -1.73 -14.21 26.70
CA SER A 269 -2.81 -14.17 27.72
C SER A 269 -4.21 -14.11 27.09
N GLU A 270 -4.30 -13.80 25.77
CA GLU A 270 -5.54 -13.84 25.02
C GLU A 270 -5.74 -15.25 24.42
N PRO A 271 -6.74 -16.03 24.89
CA PRO A 271 -6.92 -17.43 24.48
C PRO A 271 -7.18 -17.65 22.99
N MET A 272 -7.70 -16.64 22.29
CA MET A 272 -8.00 -16.70 20.85
C MET A 272 -6.81 -16.36 19.97
N SER A 273 -5.65 -16.00 20.55
CA SER A 273 -4.46 -15.60 19.81
C SER A 273 -3.64 -16.80 19.33
N ASP A 274 -3.27 -16.82 18.05
CA ASP A 274 -2.28 -17.72 17.44
C ASP A 274 -1.14 -16.88 16.86
N ILE A 275 -0.02 -16.80 17.58
CA ILE A 275 1.12 -15.93 17.24
C ILE A 275 1.89 -16.53 16.06
N ASP A 276 1.97 -15.77 14.97
CA ASP A 276 2.90 -16.07 13.87
C ASP A 276 4.30 -15.53 14.18
N TYR A 277 4.40 -14.27 14.62
CA TYR A 277 5.64 -13.70 15.14
C TYR A 277 5.41 -12.53 16.10
N VAL A 278 6.38 -12.33 17.01
CA VAL A 278 6.65 -11.10 17.78
C VAL A 278 8.15 -10.88 17.66
N GLU A 279 8.56 -9.92 16.85
CA GLU A 279 9.98 -9.75 16.50
C GLU A 279 10.36 -8.27 16.44
N MET A 280 11.65 -8.00 16.63
CA MET A 280 12.20 -6.64 16.61
C MET A 280 13.44 -6.57 15.73
N TYR A 281 13.46 -5.57 14.83
CA TYR A 281 14.55 -5.30 13.89
C TYR A 281 14.92 -3.82 13.86
N GLY A 282 16.18 -3.53 13.53
CA GLY A 282 16.66 -2.18 13.33
C GLY A 282 16.08 -1.52 12.07
N MET A 283 15.92 -0.21 12.12
CA MET A 283 15.51 0.60 10.98
C MET A 283 16.57 1.65 10.66
N PRO A 284 16.80 1.93 9.35
CA PRO A 284 16.18 1.31 8.17
C PRO A 284 16.71 -0.10 7.87
N GLY A 285 16.02 -0.84 7.00
CA GLY A 285 16.54 -2.05 6.37
C GLY A 285 16.28 -3.35 7.12
N LEU A 286 15.62 -3.34 8.28
CA LEU A 286 15.30 -4.52 9.11
C LEU A 286 16.55 -5.34 9.47
N THR A 287 17.55 -4.65 10.00
CA THR A 287 18.81 -5.25 10.43
C THR A 287 18.66 -5.97 11.77
N GLU A 288 19.51 -6.96 12.02
CA GLU A 288 19.62 -7.54 13.37
C GLU A 288 20.03 -6.47 14.38
N LEU A 289 19.53 -6.61 15.60
CA LEU A 289 19.80 -5.72 16.73
C LEU A 289 20.49 -6.48 17.86
N ASP A 290 21.42 -5.82 18.51
CA ASP A 290 21.90 -6.22 19.84
C ASP A 290 20.75 -6.16 20.86
N ASP A 291 20.94 -6.79 22.02
CA ASP A 291 19.88 -6.77 23.04
C ASP A 291 19.66 -5.35 23.60
N THR A 292 20.69 -4.54 23.68
CA THR A 292 20.55 -3.14 24.09
C THR A 292 20.23 -2.24 22.90
N LEU A 293 19.04 -1.68 22.88
CA LEU A 293 18.58 -0.79 21.81
C LEU A 293 19.30 0.57 21.86
N THR A 294 19.98 0.92 20.76
CA THR A 294 20.76 2.17 20.61
C THR A 294 20.36 2.99 19.39
N GLY A 295 19.17 2.82 18.88
CA GLY A 295 18.72 3.53 17.68
C GLY A 295 17.27 3.24 17.38
N LYS A 296 16.92 3.33 16.11
CA LYS A 296 15.55 3.13 15.67
C LYS A 296 15.24 1.65 15.44
N ALA A 297 14.23 1.14 16.10
CA ALA A 297 13.81 -0.25 16.04
C ALA A 297 12.32 -0.38 15.71
N LEU A 298 11.97 -1.39 14.92
CA LEU A 298 10.60 -1.81 14.63
C LEU A 298 10.27 -3.03 15.49
N LEU A 299 9.35 -2.91 16.43
CA LEU A 299 8.72 -4.04 17.11
C LEU A 299 7.42 -4.37 16.38
N ALA A 300 7.37 -5.54 15.76
CA ALA A 300 6.28 -5.95 14.88
C ALA A 300 5.66 -7.27 15.34
N VAL A 301 4.34 -7.36 15.19
CA VAL A 301 3.56 -8.53 15.55
C VAL A 301 2.72 -9.00 14.38
N ALA A 302 2.55 -10.33 14.26
CA ALA A 302 1.54 -10.95 13.43
C ALA A 302 0.86 -12.06 14.22
N VAL A 303 -0.45 -12.01 14.26
CA VAL A 303 -1.26 -12.94 15.07
C VAL A 303 -2.52 -13.30 14.29
N LYS A 304 -2.92 -14.56 14.38
CA LYS A 304 -4.20 -15.02 13.85
C LYS A 304 -5.25 -15.02 14.97
N PHE A 305 -6.44 -14.58 14.62
CA PHE A 305 -7.65 -14.74 15.40
C PHE A 305 -8.62 -15.54 14.51
N GLY A 306 -8.86 -16.78 14.89
CA GLY A 306 -9.51 -17.75 14.00
C GLY A 306 -8.74 -17.92 12.70
N LYS A 307 -9.36 -17.54 11.56
CA LYS A 307 -8.74 -17.61 10.23
C LYS A 307 -8.11 -16.29 9.78
N THR A 308 -8.31 -15.21 10.53
CA THR A 308 -7.90 -13.87 10.14
C THR A 308 -6.53 -13.54 10.72
N ARG A 309 -5.54 -13.36 9.85
CA ARG A 309 -4.19 -12.92 10.24
C ARG A 309 -4.11 -11.38 10.24
N LEU A 310 -3.83 -10.80 11.39
CA LEU A 310 -3.63 -9.37 11.59
C LEU A 310 -2.17 -9.06 11.87
N ILE A 311 -1.76 -7.86 11.49
CA ILE A 311 -0.43 -7.31 11.80
C ILE A 311 -0.57 -5.94 12.44
N ASP A 312 0.35 -5.63 13.34
CA ASP A 312 0.52 -4.31 13.94
C ASP A 312 1.99 -4.09 14.29
N ASN A 313 2.37 -2.86 14.59
CA ASN A 313 3.73 -2.55 14.97
C ASN A 313 3.85 -1.24 15.76
N VAL A 314 5.02 -1.06 16.35
CA VAL A 314 5.47 0.21 16.93
C VAL A 314 6.94 0.45 16.58
N VAL A 315 7.29 1.68 16.25
CA VAL A 315 8.68 2.09 16.04
C VAL A 315 9.17 2.73 17.34
N LEU A 316 10.26 2.23 17.89
CA LEU A 316 10.95 2.74 19.09
C LEU A 316 12.24 3.43 18.64
N GLU A 317 12.55 4.59 19.21
CA GLU A 317 13.74 5.36 18.84
C GLU A 317 14.45 5.82 20.11
N ALA A 318 15.69 5.30 20.33
CA ALA A 318 16.51 5.53 21.51
C ALA A 318 17.42 6.76 21.34
#